data_8b381d48011c5c7f6f6a25a3f801405a
#
_entry.id   8b381d48011c5c7f6f6a25a3f801405a
#
_cell.length_a   1.000
_cell.length_b   1.000
_cell.length_c   1.000
_cell.angle_alpha   90.00
_cell.angle_beta   90.00
_cell.angle_gamma   90.00
#
_symmetry.space_group_name_H-M   'P 1'
#
loop_
_entity.id
_entity.type
_entity.pdbx_description
1 polymer ?
#
loop_
_entity_poly.entity_id
_entity_poly.type
_entity_poly.pdbx_seq_one_letter_code
_entity_poly.pdbx_strand_id
1 'polypeptide(L)'
;MFEWAYSGVNASLPGNGGPECASFLSLSRRITETGITLAFAVICILWGYRNLSLIPQICSCGQKNDTGKRVLLVVISLMWGMEIGFKFASRTVIYLFNPCHITTALQANFPFEKSIYWIQHSMMVIVPYYLLQLGGAYNVERYSDFSWCLVAYGMNLLYHFVILQAVAIPLQVNLNLMLCPMELDPFYGPYYRIIAVAHQAILCPLTCKVFCAVSSLFATPKQCLCDPSCECNLEQCCNQKRLLHKD
;
A
#
# COMPACT_ATOMS: atom_id res chain seq x y z
N MET A 1 8.19 11.65 -27.08
CA MET A 1 7.54 12.78 -26.40
C MET A 1 7.69 12.71 -24.86
N PHE A 2 7.71 11.52 -24.25
CA PHE A 2 7.81 11.35 -22.78
C PHE A 2 9.19 10.85 -22.30
N GLU A 3 10.23 10.93 -23.11
CA GLU A 3 11.58 10.45 -22.78
C GLU A 3 12.16 11.10 -21.51
N TRP A 4 11.83 12.35 -21.26
CA TRP A 4 12.25 13.08 -20.06
C TRP A 4 11.79 12.38 -18.76
N ALA A 5 10.73 11.58 -18.78
CA ALA A 5 10.17 10.93 -17.60
C ALA A 5 10.95 9.65 -17.21
N TYR A 6 11.74 9.06 -18.13
CA TYR A 6 12.46 7.81 -17.88
C TYR A 6 13.91 7.81 -18.40
N SER A 7 14.36 8.90 -19.05
CA SER A 7 15.73 8.96 -19.59
C SER A 7 16.84 8.87 -18.53
N GLY A 8 16.52 9.10 -17.28
CA GLY A 8 17.44 8.90 -16.15
C GLY A 8 17.52 7.45 -15.65
N VAL A 9 16.70 6.55 -16.18
CA VAL A 9 16.75 5.14 -15.80
C VAL A 9 18.00 4.49 -16.37
N ASN A 10 18.85 3.98 -15.49
CA ASN A 10 20.05 3.28 -15.91
C ASN A 10 19.76 1.79 -16.20
N ALA A 11 19.55 1.47 -17.48
CA ALA A 11 19.28 0.11 -17.94
C ALA A 11 20.49 -0.84 -17.82
N SER A 12 21.69 -0.33 -17.58
CA SER A 12 22.87 -1.18 -17.37
C SER A 12 22.91 -1.80 -15.96
N LEU A 13 22.09 -1.31 -15.04
CA LEU A 13 21.97 -1.92 -13.73
C LEU A 13 21.05 -3.15 -13.82
N PRO A 14 21.48 -4.32 -13.31
CA PRO A 14 20.69 -5.53 -13.31
C PRO A 14 19.32 -5.31 -12.65
N GLY A 15 18.26 -5.75 -13.34
CA GLY A 15 16.89 -5.63 -12.81
C GLY A 15 16.20 -4.28 -13.01
N ASN A 16 16.85 -3.26 -13.61
CA ASN A 16 16.24 -1.95 -13.86
C ASN A 16 15.38 -1.87 -15.11
N GLY A 17 15.65 -2.74 -16.07
CA GLY A 17 14.96 -2.73 -17.36
C GLY A 17 15.89 -3.08 -18.52
N GLY A 18 15.56 -2.57 -19.68
CA GLY A 18 16.27 -2.87 -20.92
C GLY A 18 15.74 -4.11 -21.64
N PRO A 19 16.28 -4.40 -22.84
CA PRO A 19 15.77 -5.47 -23.70
C PRO A 19 15.95 -6.86 -23.09
N GLU A 20 17.03 -7.12 -22.36
CA GLU A 20 17.26 -8.40 -21.68
C GLU A 20 16.23 -8.67 -20.60
N CYS A 21 15.95 -7.66 -19.77
CA CYS A 21 14.91 -7.74 -18.75
C CYS A 21 13.52 -7.91 -19.37
N ALA A 22 13.23 -7.17 -20.45
CA ALA A 22 11.94 -7.27 -21.15
C ALA A 22 11.73 -8.64 -21.81
N SER A 23 12.79 -9.33 -22.21
CA SER A 23 12.75 -10.66 -22.82
C SER A 23 12.89 -11.83 -21.82
N PHE A 24 13.04 -11.56 -20.51
CA PHE A 24 13.25 -12.58 -19.47
C PHE A 24 12.12 -13.62 -19.45
N LEU A 25 10.86 -13.19 -19.63
CA LEU A 25 9.72 -14.09 -19.76
C LEU A 25 9.17 -14.08 -21.19
N SER A 26 8.84 -15.27 -21.71
CA SER A 26 8.15 -15.37 -22.99
C SER A 26 6.77 -14.69 -22.94
N LEU A 27 6.33 -14.14 -24.07
CA LEU A 27 5.04 -13.44 -24.15
C LEU A 27 3.86 -14.33 -23.74
N SER A 28 3.84 -15.58 -24.22
CA SER A 28 2.80 -16.55 -23.89
C SER A 28 2.69 -16.76 -22.37
N ARG A 29 3.82 -16.99 -21.72
CA ARG A 29 3.86 -17.17 -20.26
C ARG A 29 3.39 -15.92 -19.53
N ARG A 30 3.85 -14.73 -19.95
CA ARG A 30 3.43 -13.46 -19.36
C ARG A 30 1.94 -13.25 -19.44
N ILE A 31 1.31 -13.55 -20.60
CA ILE A 31 -0.14 -13.47 -20.78
C ILE A 31 -0.86 -14.46 -19.87
N THR A 32 -0.40 -15.71 -19.80
CA THR A 32 -1.02 -16.74 -18.98
C THR A 32 -0.97 -16.37 -17.50
N GLU A 33 0.21 -15.98 -16.98
CA GLU A 33 0.37 -15.55 -15.60
C GLU A 33 -0.49 -14.33 -15.26
N THR A 34 -0.54 -13.35 -16.18
CA THR A 34 -1.39 -12.16 -16.02
C THR A 34 -2.86 -12.55 -15.96
N GLY A 35 -3.34 -13.42 -16.86
CA GLY A 35 -4.73 -13.86 -16.88
C GLY A 35 -5.13 -14.57 -15.59
N ILE A 36 -4.31 -15.50 -15.11
CA ILE A 36 -4.54 -16.20 -13.84
C ILE A 36 -4.58 -15.23 -12.66
N THR A 37 -3.60 -14.31 -12.59
CA THR A 37 -3.52 -13.34 -11.49
C THR A 37 -4.68 -12.36 -11.51
N LEU A 38 -5.12 -11.90 -12.68
CA LEU A 38 -6.29 -11.02 -12.80
C LEU A 38 -7.59 -11.73 -12.39
N ALA A 39 -7.78 -12.99 -12.78
CA ALA A 39 -8.92 -13.79 -12.33
C ALA A 39 -8.93 -13.93 -10.80
N PHE A 40 -7.77 -14.21 -10.21
CA PHE A 40 -7.62 -14.29 -8.75
C PHE A 40 -7.88 -12.95 -8.07
N ALA A 41 -7.38 -11.84 -8.62
CA ALA A 41 -7.63 -10.50 -8.11
C ALA A 41 -9.13 -10.16 -8.09
N VAL A 42 -9.84 -10.47 -9.17
CA VAL A 42 -11.29 -10.27 -9.25
C VAL A 42 -12.02 -11.10 -8.20
N ILE A 43 -11.64 -12.37 -7.99
CA ILE A 43 -12.21 -13.21 -6.94
C ILE A 43 -12.00 -12.60 -5.56
N CYS A 44 -10.79 -12.13 -5.25
CA CYS A 44 -10.48 -11.47 -3.98
C CYS A 44 -11.35 -10.22 -3.76
N ILE A 45 -11.48 -9.38 -4.79
CA ILE A 45 -12.29 -8.16 -4.72
C ILE A 45 -13.76 -8.48 -4.52
N LEU A 46 -14.32 -9.38 -5.33
CA LEU A 46 -15.74 -9.75 -5.26
C LEU A 46 -16.08 -10.39 -3.93
N TRP A 47 -15.22 -11.30 -3.45
CA TRP A 47 -15.43 -11.95 -2.16
C TRP A 47 -15.33 -10.93 -1.02
N GLY A 48 -14.27 -10.12 -1.01
CA GLY A 48 -14.08 -9.09 0.00
C GLY A 48 -15.23 -8.09 -0.01
N TYR A 49 -15.64 -7.59 -1.18
CA TYR A 49 -16.72 -6.62 -1.31
C TYR A 49 -18.07 -7.17 -0.81
N ARG A 50 -18.38 -8.43 -1.07
CA ARG A 50 -19.62 -9.07 -0.60
C ARG A 50 -19.66 -9.26 0.91
N ASN A 51 -18.50 -9.43 1.54
CA ASN A 51 -18.39 -9.65 2.97
C ASN A 51 -18.03 -8.36 3.75
N LEU A 52 -17.87 -7.22 3.04
CA LEU A 52 -17.68 -5.93 3.71
C LEU A 52 -18.84 -5.65 4.64
N SER A 53 -18.58 -5.72 5.93
CA SER A 53 -19.47 -5.14 6.92
C SER A 53 -19.32 -3.61 6.83
N LEU A 54 -20.31 -2.93 6.29
CA LEU A 54 -20.43 -1.49 6.41
C LEU A 54 -20.57 -1.21 7.92
N ILE A 55 -19.46 -0.80 8.53
CA ILE A 55 -19.47 -0.41 9.95
C ILE A 55 -20.41 0.78 10.04
N PRO A 56 -21.50 0.70 10.85
CA PRO A 56 -22.39 1.83 11.03
C PRO A 56 -21.55 3.04 11.43
N GLN A 57 -21.81 4.17 10.83
CA GLN A 57 -21.09 5.40 11.14
C GLN A 57 -21.19 5.66 12.64
N ILE A 58 -20.07 5.55 13.29
CA ILE A 58 -19.96 5.80 14.71
C ILE A 58 -20.12 7.28 14.93
N CYS A 59 -20.89 7.63 15.92
CA CYS A 59 -21.07 8.99 16.38
C CYS A 59 -19.73 9.74 16.39
N SER A 60 -19.63 10.76 15.57
CA SER A 60 -18.51 11.68 15.52
C SER A 60 -18.57 12.54 16.77
N CYS A 61 -18.15 11.99 17.89
CA CYS A 61 -17.91 12.79 19.09
C CYS A 61 -16.82 13.80 18.80
N GLY A 62 -17.09 15.05 19.02
CA GLY A 62 -16.37 16.25 18.64
C GLY A 62 -14.85 16.07 18.54
N GLN A 63 -14.37 16.20 17.36
CA GLN A 63 -12.97 15.98 16.97
C GLN A 63 -12.11 17.15 17.45
N LYS A 64 -11.66 17.06 18.70
CA LYS A 64 -10.91 18.13 19.38
C LYS A 64 -9.47 18.32 18.90
N ASN A 65 -8.95 17.52 17.93
CA ASN A 65 -7.53 17.61 17.57
C ASN A 65 -7.26 17.67 16.08
N ASP A 66 -7.80 18.69 15.42
CA ASP A 66 -7.54 18.99 14.01
C ASP A 66 -6.09 19.41 13.74
N THR A 67 -5.41 19.98 14.74
CA THR A 67 -4.03 20.48 14.60
C THR A 67 -3.05 19.36 14.24
N GLY A 68 -3.13 18.22 14.93
CA GLY A 68 -2.25 17.09 14.64
C GLY A 68 -2.45 16.51 13.24
N LYS A 69 -3.71 16.41 12.78
CA LYS A 69 -4.02 15.98 11.39
C LYS A 69 -3.46 16.95 10.37
N ARG A 70 -3.61 18.26 10.60
CA ARG A 70 -3.09 19.30 9.70
C ARG A 70 -1.57 19.27 9.63
N VAL A 71 -0.90 19.11 10.78
CA VAL A 71 0.56 18.97 10.83
C VAL A 71 1.01 17.74 10.04
N LEU A 72 0.39 16.57 10.29
CA LEU A 72 0.71 15.37 9.54
C LEU A 72 0.47 15.53 8.04
N LEU A 73 -0.64 16.16 7.64
CA LEU A 73 -0.94 16.43 6.24
C LEU A 73 0.14 17.30 5.59
N VAL A 74 0.57 18.36 6.27
CA VAL A 74 1.63 19.25 5.79
C VAL A 74 2.95 18.49 5.64
N VAL A 75 3.34 17.71 6.66
CA VAL A 75 4.57 16.90 6.62
C VAL A 75 4.54 15.91 5.46
N ILE A 76 3.45 15.17 5.30
CA ILE A 76 3.31 14.21 4.20
C ILE A 76 3.36 14.93 2.85
N SER A 77 2.66 16.05 2.69
CA SER A 77 2.64 16.82 1.44
C SER A 77 4.03 17.35 1.07
N LEU A 78 4.79 17.82 2.06
CA LEU A 78 6.18 18.26 1.85
C LEU A 78 7.09 17.10 1.43
N MET A 79 6.96 15.94 2.09
CA MET A 79 7.75 14.74 1.75
C MET A 79 7.44 14.26 0.33
N TRP A 80 6.16 14.20 -0.06
CA TRP A 80 5.77 13.87 -1.42
C TRP A 80 6.26 14.91 -2.44
N GLY A 81 6.19 16.19 -2.10
CA GLY A 81 6.70 17.26 -2.96
C GLY A 81 8.21 17.15 -3.21
N MET A 82 8.99 16.83 -2.18
CA MET A 82 10.43 16.57 -2.31
C MET A 82 10.71 15.34 -3.18
N GLU A 83 10.01 14.23 -2.95
CA GLU A 83 10.15 13.01 -3.75
C GLU A 83 9.89 13.29 -5.24
N ILE A 84 8.75 13.92 -5.53
CA ILE A 84 8.40 14.33 -6.90
C ILE A 84 9.50 15.22 -7.50
N GLY A 85 9.98 16.21 -6.75
CA GLY A 85 11.07 17.10 -7.17
C GLY A 85 12.35 16.35 -7.53
N PHE A 86 12.77 15.37 -6.72
CA PHE A 86 13.93 14.53 -7.01
C PHE A 86 13.73 13.67 -8.26
N LYS A 87 12.55 13.09 -8.45
CA LYS A 87 12.25 12.29 -9.64
C LYS A 87 12.25 13.13 -10.92
N PHE A 88 11.80 14.38 -10.85
CA PHE A 88 11.93 15.32 -11.97
C PHE A 88 13.40 15.70 -12.23
N ALA A 89 14.15 16.01 -11.20
CA ALA A 89 15.57 16.38 -11.33
C ALA A 89 16.42 15.23 -11.90
N SER A 90 16.15 13.99 -11.49
CA SER A 90 16.85 12.78 -11.95
C SER A 90 16.30 12.23 -13.28
N ARG A 91 15.23 12.78 -13.82
CA ARG A 91 14.51 12.27 -15.00
C ARG A 91 14.04 10.81 -14.85
N THR A 92 13.61 10.46 -13.65
CA THR A 92 13.13 9.13 -13.28
C THR A 92 11.67 9.16 -12.77
N VAL A 93 10.89 10.10 -13.27
CA VAL A 93 9.48 10.31 -12.90
C VAL A 93 8.64 9.04 -13.06
N ILE A 94 9.02 8.17 -13.98
CA ILE A 94 8.37 6.87 -14.20
C ILE A 94 8.30 6.02 -12.93
N TYR A 95 9.25 6.15 -12.01
CA TYR A 95 9.25 5.41 -10.76
C TYR A 95 8.23 5.89 -9.73
N LEU A 96 7.55 7.03 -9.95
CA LEU A 96 6.40 7.43 -9.14
C LEU A 96 5.20 6.47 -9.29
N PHE A 97 5.17 5.66 -10.35
CA PHE A 97 4.20 4.58 -10.50
C PHE A 97 4.45 3.41 -9.55
N ASN A 98 5.67 3.23 -9.03
CA ASN A 98 5.96 2.14 -8.12
C ASN A 98 5.25 2.36 -6.77
N PRO A 99 4.40 1.45 -6.32
CA PRO A 99 3.76 1.55 -5.01
C PRO A 99 4.77 1.34 -3.86
N CYS A 100 5.87 0.66 -4.14
CA CYS A 100 6.99 0.50 -3.21
C CYS A 100 8.29 0.96 -3.89
N HIS A 101 8.92 1.97 -3.31
CA HIS A 101 10.12 2.60 -3.86
C HIS A 101 11.44 1.92 -3.46
N ILE A 102 11.43 0.63 -3.04
CA ILE A 102 12.65 -0.07 -2.61
C ILE A 102 13.71 -0.04 -3.72
N THR A 103 13.33 -0.33 -4.96
CA THR A 103 14.23 -0.25 -6.11
C THR A 103 14.77 1.15 -6.32
N THR A 104 13.95 2.16 -6.04
CA THR A 104 14.31 3.57 -6.16
C THR A 104 15.33 4.00 -5.11
N ALA A 105 15.22 3.48 -3.88
CA ALA A 105 16.15 3.77 -2.80
C ALA A 105 17.55 3.17 -3.05
N LEU A 106 17.60 2.02 -3.72
CA LEU A 106 18.87 1.39 -4.13
C LEU A 106 19.55 2.18 -5.27
N GLN A 107 18.77 2.90 -6.07
CA GLN A 107 19.23 3.70 -7.21
C GLN A 107 19.29 5.20 -6.91
N ALA A 108 19.16 5.59 -5.63
CA ALA A 108 19.16 6.98 -5.23
C ALA A 108 20.41 7.71 -5.72
N ASN A 109 20.20 8.68 -6.62
CA ASN A 109 21.27 9.48 -7.20
C ASN A 109 21.69 10.63 -6.27
N PHE A 110 20.86 10.98 -5.29
CA PHE A 110 21.09 12.06 -4.35
C PHE A 110 21.22 11.55 -2.92
N PRO A 111 22.14 12.11 -2.12
CA PRO A 111 22.41 11.65 -0.75
C PRO A 111 21.19 11.72 0.18
N PHE A 112 20.29 12.68 -0.06
CA PHE A 112 19.07 12.85 0.76
C PHE A 112 17.89 11.95 0.34
N GLU A 113 17.93 11.36 -0.85
CA GLU A 113 16.84 10.55 -1.38
C GLU A 113 16.60 9.29 -0.53
N LYS A 114 17.66 8.65 -0.03
CA LYS A 114 17.56 7.52 0.91
C LYS A 114 16.93 7.91 2.23
N SER A 115 17.25 9.10 2.76
CA SER A 115 16.67 9.58 4.01
C SER A 115 15.17 9.84 3.85
N ILE A 116 14.75 10.46 2.76
CA ILE A 116 13.36 10.72 2.43
C ILE A 116 12.59 9.39 2.32
N TYR A 117 13.17 8.39 1.65
CA TYR A 117 12.61 7.04 1.57
C TYR A 117 12.28 6.46 2.95
N TRP A 118 13.26 6.47 3.87
CA TRP A 118 13.05 5.93 5.22
C TRP A 118 12.02 6.70 6.03
N ILE A 119 12.00 8.03 5.91
CA ILE A 119 11.00 8.87 6.57
C ILE A 119 9.59 8.55 6.04
N GLN A 120 9.42 8.46 4.71
CA GLN A 120 8.14 8.12 4.10
C GLN A 120 7.63 6.75 4.56
N HIS A 121 8.51 5.73 4.59
CA HIS A 121 8.13 4.39 5.04
C HIS A 121 7.78 4.35 6.53
N SER A 122 8.48 5.11 7.36
CA SER A 122 8.11 5.28 8.75
C SER A 122 6.74 5.95 8.91
N MET A 123 6.43 6.94 8.07
CA MET A 123 5.12 7.62 8.08
C MET A 123 3.98 6.68 7.66
N MET A 124 4.23 5.66 6.83
CA MET A 124 3.23 4.64 6.49
C MET A 124 2.75 3.83 7.70
N VAL A 125 3.54 3.76 8.77
CA VAL A 125 3.16 3.12 10.05
C VAL A 125 2.62 4.16 11.04
N ILE A 126 3.30 5.30 11.15
CA ILE A 126 2.97 6.35 12.13
C ILE A 126 1.58 6.94 11.86
N VAL A 127 1.26 7.23 10.60
CA VAL A 127 -0.01 7.90 10.25
C VAL A 127 -1.22 7.03 10.54
N PRO A 128 -1.31 5.77 10.08
CA PRO A 128 -2.43 4.90 10.44
C PRO A 128 -2.55 4.70 11.96
N TYR A 129 -1.43 4.52 12.65
CA TYR A 129 -1.43 4.40 14.11
C TYR A 129 -2.00 5.67 14.77
N TYR A 130 -1.56 6.85 14.36
CA TYR A 130 -2.09 8.12 14.89
C TYR A 130 -3.59 8.29 14.61
N LEU A 131 -4.04 7.94 13.40
CA LEU A 131 -5.46 7.98 13.05
C LEU A 131 -6.29 7.02 13.91
N LEU A 132 -5.81 5.81 14.17
CA LEU A 132 -6.45 4.86 15.09
C LEU A 132 -6.54 5.41 16.51
N GLN A 133 -5.50 6.14 16.99
CA GLN A 133 -5.53 6.79 18.32
C GLN A 133 -6.57 7.93 18.39
N LEU A 134 -6.86 8.58 17.30
CA LEU A 134 -7.92 9.59 17.24
C LEU A 134 -9.32 8.98 17.35
N GLY A 135 -9.50 7.76 16.86
CA GLY A 135 -10.77 7.05 16.86
C GLY A 135 -11.81 7.66 15.90
N GLY A 136 -13.08 7.52 16.20
CA GLY A 136 -14.17 7.99 15.34
C GLY A 136 -14.35 7.10 14.11
N ALA A 137 -14.16 7.66 12.91
CA ALA A 137 -14.22 6.92 11.64
C ALA A 137 -13.06 5.95 11.44
N TYR A 138 -11.97 6.07 12.21
CA TYR A 138 -10.78 5.23 12.10
C TYR A 138 -10.83 4.12 13.16
N ASN A 139 -11.25 2.94 12.73
CA ASN A 139 -11.39 1.76 13.60
C ASN A 139 -10.52 0.62 13.12
N VAL A 140 -10.14 -0.24 14.06
CA VAL A 140 -9.44 -1.49 13.77
C VAL A 140 -10.47 -2.50 13.24
N GLU A 141 -10.13 -3.16 12.13
CA GLU A 141 -10.92 -4.26 11.61
C GLU A 141 -10.91 -5.46 12.57
N ARG A 142 -12.01 -6.20 12.68
CA ARG A 142 -12.05 -7.44 13.47
C ARG A 142 -10.95 -8.40 13.04
N TYR A 143 -10.36 -9.13 13.99
CA TYR A 143 -9.29 -10.09 13.68
C TYR A 143 -9.73 -11.18 12.71
N SER A 144 -10.99 -11.63 12.80
CA SER A 144 -11.57 -12.66 11.93
C SER A 144 -12.05 -12.14 10.58
N ASP A 145 -12.14 -10.81 10.38
CA ASP A 145 -12.59 -10.19 9.14
C ASP A 145 -11.39 -9.83 8.25
N PHE A 146 -11.31 -10.41 7.08
CA PHE A 146 -10.27 -10.17 6.07
C PHE A 146 -10.80 -9.42 4.84
N SER A 147 -12.02 -8.92 4.90
CA SER A 147 -12.71 -8.35 3.73
C SER A 147 -11.95 -7.18 3.13
N TRP A 148 -11.54 -6.20 3.96
CA TRP A 148 -10.74 -5.06 3.50
C TRP A 148 -9.36 -5.45 3.01
N CYS A 149 -8.70 -6.39 3.69
CA CYS A 149 -7.39 -6.90 3.27
C CYS A 149 -7.46 -7.52 1.88
N LEU A 150 -8.49 -8.33 1.61
CA LEU A 150 -8.65 -9.00 0.31
C LEU A 150 -9.03 -8.03 -0.81
N VAL A 151 -9.90 -7.04 -0.53
CA VAL A 151 -10.19 -5.98 -1.49
C VAL A 151 -8.93 -5.20 -1.83
N ALA A 152 -8.18 -4.74 -0.82
CA ALA A 152 -6.95 -3.99 -1.01
C ALA A 152 -5.89 -4.79 -1.78
N TYR A 153 -5.73 -6.07 -1.42
CA TYR A 153 -4.81 -6.98 -2.11
C TYR A 153 -5.20 -7.20 -3.57
N GLY A 154 -6.48 -7.47 -3.85
CA GLY A 154 -6.98 -7.62 -5.21
C GLY A 154 -6.81 -6.37 -6.05
N MET A 155 -7.08 -5.20 -5.50
CA MET A 155 -6.84 -3.91 -6.16
C MET A 155 -5.36 -3.69 -6.46
N ASN A 156 -4.48 -4.06 -5.52
CA ASN A 156 -3.04 -3.99 -5.72
C ASN A 156 -2.57 -4.90 -6.86
N LEU A 157 -3.10 -6.12 -6.97
CA LEU A 157 -2.83 -7.02 -8.09
C LEU A 157 -3.29 -6.43 -9.43
N LEU A 158 -4.50 -5.85 -9.49
CA LEU A 158 -4.97 -5.15 -10.69
C LEU A 158 -4.02 -4.03 -11.10
N TYR A 159 -3.60 -3.22 -10.14
CA TYR A 159 -2.66 -2.13 -10.39
C TYR A 159 -1.34 -2.65 -11.00
N HIS A 160 -0.76 -3.70 -10.42
CA HIS A 160 0.51 -4.27 -10.91
C HIS A 160 0.36 -4.91 -12.30
N PHE A 161 -0.60 -5.77 -12.47
CA PHE A 161 -0.72 -6.59 -13.68
C PHE A 161 -1.44 -5.88 -14.84
N VAL A 162 -2.14 -4.78 -14.58
CA VAL A 162 -2.74 -3.94 -15.64
C VAL A 162 -1.91 -2.68 -15.84
N ILE A 163 -1.81 -1.82 -14.81
CA ILE A 163 -1.23 -0.48 -14.99
C ILE A 163 0.30 -0.57 -15.14
N LEU A 164 1.00 -1.14 -14.15
CA LEU A 164 2.45 -1.18 -14.18
C LEU A 164 2.98 -2.00 -15.37
N GLN A 165 2.36 -3.15 -15.65
CA GLN A 165 2.77 -3.99 -16.76
C GLN A 165 2.53 -3.31 -18.11
N ALA A 166 1.40 -2.61 -18.30
CA ALA A 166 1.10 -1.90 -19.54
C ALA A 166 2.09 -0.76 -19.81
N VAL A 167 2.61 -0.11 -18.75
CA VAL A 167 3.63 0.93 -18.85
C VAL A 167 5.03 0.35 -18.99
N ALA A 168 5.35 -0.69 -18.22
CA ALA A 168 6.68 -1.30 -18.17
C ALA A 168 7.10 -1.94 -19.52
N ILE A 169 6.18 -2.63 -20.18
CA ILE A 169 6.50 -3.36 -21.43
C ILE A 169 6.99 -2.45 -22.54
N PRO A 170 6.24 -1.40 -22.98
CA PRO A 170 6.66 -0.54 -24.08
C PRO A 170 7.87 0.32 -23.76
N LEU A 171 8.04 0.72 -22.49
CA LEU A 171 9.17 1.55 -22.06
C LEU A 171 10.41 0.75 -21.68
N GLN A 172 10.28 -0.56 -21.58
CA GLN A 172 11.35 -1.48 -21.12
C GLN A 172 11.97 -1.06 -19.77
N VAL A 173 11.17 -0.42 -18.91
CA VAL A 173 11.53 -0.05 -17.55
C VAL A 173 10.90 -1.05 -16.58
N ASN A 174 11.71 -1.64 -15.71
CA ASN A 174 11.22 -2.65 -14.78
C ASN A 174 10.51 -1.99 -13.59
N LEU A 175 9.23 -1.71 -13.76
CA LEU A 175 8.40 -1.15 -12.70
C LEU A 175 7.98 -2.26 -11.73
N ASN A 176 8.39 -2.11 -10.48
CA ASN A 176 8.07 -3.03 -9.40
C ASN A 176 8.25 -4.52 -9.77
N LEU A 177 9.36 -4.83 -10.45
CA LEU A 177 9.74 -6.19 -10.90
C LEU A 177 8.73 -6.85 -11.84
N MET A 178 8.01 -6.07 -12.65
CA MET A 178 7.04 -6.63 -13.59
C MET A 178 7.66 -7.26 -14.84
N LEU A 179 8.91 -6.89 -15.19
CA LEU A 179 9.60 -7.41 -16.39
C LEU A 179 10.56 -8.56 -16.07
N CYS A 180 11.38 -8.41 -15.05
CA CYS A 180 12.39 -9.39 -14.63
C CYS A 180 12.63 -9.29 -13.10
N PRO A 181 13.14 -10.35 -12.45
CA PRO A 181 13.52 -10.31 -11.05
C PRO A 181 14.82 -9.52 -10.86
N MET A 182 15.07 -9.02 -9.64
CA MET A 182 16.39 -8.52 -9.27
C MET A 182 17.33 -9.69 -8.92
N GLU A 183 18.63 -9.52 -9.10
CA GLU A 183 19.63 -10.55 -8.76
C GLU A 183 19.64 -10.92 -7.27
N LEU A 184 19.28 -9.98 -6.39
CA LEU A 184 19.19 -10.19 -4.95
C LEU A 184 17.81 -10.72 -4.49
N ASP A 185 16.89 -10.96 -5.43
CA ASP A 185 15.58 -11.49 -5.10
C ASP A 185 15.73 -12.96 -4.65
N PRO A 186 15.30 -13.32 -3.42
CA PRO A 186 15.36 -14.71 -2.96
C PRO A 186 14.53 -15.66 -3.83
N PHE A 187 13.62 -15.13 -4.62
CA PHE A 187 12.77 -15.87 -5.56
C PHE A 187 13.24 -15.74 -7.01
N TYR A 188 14.53 -15.44 -7.21
CA TYR A 188 15.08 -15.31 -8.55
C TYR A 188 14.82 -16.57 -9.39
N GLY A 189 14.21 -16.41 -10.53
CA GLY A 189 13.87 -17.51 -11.42
C GLY A 189 12.63 -17.25 -12.27
N PRO A 190 12.29 -18.19 -13.16
CA PRO A 190 11.18 -18.00 -14.10
C PRO A 190 9.80 -17.91 -13.43
N TYR A 191 9.65 -18.30 -12.16
CA TYR A 191 8.38 -18.28 -11.41
C TYR A 191 8.25 -17.09 -10.44
N TYR A 192 9.20 -16.14 -10.44
CA TYR A 192 9.28 -15.06 -9.47
C TYR A 192 7.96 -14.29 -9.30
N ARG A 193 7.21 -14.04 -10.39
CA ARG A 193 5.93 -13.31 -10.36
C ARG A 193 4.85 -14.06 -9.59
N ILE A 194 4.71 -15.37 -9.86
CA ILE A 194 3.70 -16.20 -9.19
C ILE A 194 4.07 -16.38 -7.72
N ILE A 195 5.35 -16.59 -7.42
CA ILE A 195 5.83 -16.70 -6.05
C ILE A 195 5.60 -15.36 -5.31
N ALA A 196 5.86 -14.22 -5.94
CA ALA A 196 5.58 -12.90 -5.37
C ALA A 196 4.07 -12.72 -5.07
N VAL A 197 3.18 -13.12 -5.98
CA VAL A 197 1.73 -13.10 -5.75
C VAL A 197 1.36 -13.96 -4.56
N ALA A 198 1.83 -15.21 -4.48
CA ALA A 198 1.54 -16.11 -3.37
C ALA A 198 2.11 -15.60 -2.04
N HIS A 199 3.35 -15.11 -2.04
CA HIS A 199 3.99 -14.52 -0.87
C HIS A 199 3.20 -13.30 -0.36
N GLN A 200 2.81 -12.39 -1.24
CA GLN A 200 2.02 -11.21 -0.88
C GLN A 200 0.60 -11.56 -0.41
N ALA A 201 -0.01 -12.64 -0.93
CA ALA A 201 -1.31 -13.12 -0.47
C ALA A 201 -1.31 -13.50 1.02
N ILE A 202 -0.17 -13.92 1.54
CA ILE A 202 0.01 -14.26 2.96
C ILE A 202 0.50 -13.03 3.73
N LEU A 203 1.49 -12.33 3.22
CA LEU A 203 2.16 -11.25 3.91
C LEU A 203 1.24 -10.04 4.15
N CYS A 204 0.42 -9.65 3.17
CA CYS A 204 -0.44 -8.48 3.30
C CYS A 204 -1.51 -8.66 4.40
N PRO A 205 -2.29 -9.75 4.45
CA PRO A 205 -3.21 -9.98 5.55
C PRO A 205 -2.51 -10.14 6.90
N LEU A 206 -1.38 -10.84 6.94
CA LEU A 206 -0.60 -11.04 8.17
C LEU A 206 -0.12 -9.71 8.75
N THR A 207 0.54 -8.88 7.94
CA THR A 207 1.04 -7.57 8.40
C THR A 207 -0.09 -6.64 8.83
N CYS A 208 -1.23 -6.66 8.12
CA CYS A 208 -2.40 -5.90 8.49
C CYS A 208 -2.90 -6.34 9.89
N LYS A 209 -3.06 -7.64 10.14
CA LYS A 209 -3.55 -8.15 11.43
C LYS A 209 -2.54 -7.97 12.56
N VAL A 210 -1.26 -8.13 12.28
CA VAL A 210 -0.19 -7.82 13.26
C VAL A 210 -0.22 -6.33 13.62
N PHE A 211 -0.33 -5.44 12.63
CA PHE A 211 -0.46 -4.01 12.88
C PHE A 211 -1.70 -3.68 13.72
N CYS A 212 -2.85 -4.28 13.41
CA CYS A 212 -4.07 -4.13 14.20
C CYS A 212 -3.88 -4.62 15.65
N ALA A 213 -3.26 -5.79 15.82
CA ALA A 213 -2.98 -6.36 17.15
C ALA A 213 -2.05 -5.45 17.98
N VAL A 214 -0.92 -5.05 17.41
CA VAL A 214 0.03 -4.16 18.05
C VAL A 214 -0.60 -2.81 18.38
N SER A 215 -1.33 -2.23 17.43
CA SER A 215 -2.01 -0.94 17.65
C SER A 215 -3.05 -1.02 18.77
N SER A 216 -3.75 -2.15 18.89
CA SER A 216 -4.75 -2.34 19.97
C SER A 216 -4.13 -2.46 21.36
N LEU A 217 -2.89 -2.97 21.46
CA LEU A 217 -2.17 -3.04 22.75
C LEU A 217 -1.81 -1.66 23.30
N PHE A 218 -1.54 -0.70 22.40
CA PHE A 218 -1.16 0.66 22.77
C PHE A 218 -2.32 1.66 22.66
N ALA A 219 -3.48 1.22 22.16
CA ALA A 219 -4.66 2.06 22.10
C ALA A 219 -5.18 2.28 23.51
N THR A 220 -5.03 3.49 24.04
CA THR A 220 -5.74 3.89 25.23
C THR A 220 -7.23 3.88 24.91
N PRO A 221 -8.06 3.12 25.64
CA PRO A 221 -9.50 3.17 25.43
C PRO A 221 -9.97 4.59 25.74
N LYS A 222 -10.16 5.41 24.72
CA LYS A 222 -10.81 6.70 24.91
C LYS A 222 -12.23 6.40 25.37
N GLN A 223 -12.51 6.72 26.63
CA GLN A 223 -13.87 6.78 27.10
C GLN A 223 -14.63 7.68 26.14
N CYS A 224 -15.66 7.12 25.51
CA CYS A 224 -16.67 7.95 24.86
C CYS A 224 -17.31 8.79 25.97
N LEU A 225 -16.78 9.99 26.21
CA LEU A 225 -17.50 11.00 26.95
C LEU A 225 -18.65 11.39 26.00
N CYS A 226 -19.83 10.84 26.27
CA CYS A 226 -21.04 11.28 25.59
C CYS A 226 -21.25 12.72 26.01
N ASP A 227 -21.02 13.66 25.08
CA ASP A 227 -21.46 15.03 25.23
C ASP A 227 -23.00 14.99 25.17
N PRO A 228 -23.73 15.51 26.15
CA PRO A 228 -25.20 15.53 26.14
C PRO A 228 -25.81 16.26 24.94
N SER A 229 -25.02 17.00 24.16
CA SER A 229 -25.41 17.66 22.94
C SER A 229 -25.32 16.79 21.67
N CYS A 230 -24.78 15.56 21.75
CA CYS A 230 -24.74 14.63 20.63
C CYS A 230 -25.99 13.74 20.65
N GLU A 231 -26.80 13.77 19.62
CA GLU A 231 -27.92 12.84 19.37
C GLU A 231 -27.44 11.41 19.06
N CYS A 232 -26.63 10.85 19.93
CA CYS A 232 -26.16 9.48 19.82
C CYS A 232 -27.01 8.58 20.70
N ASN A 233 -27.63 7.57 20.11
CA ASN A 233 -28.36 6.55 20.82
C ASN A 233 -27.38 5.76 21.72
N LEU A 234 -27.49 5.98 23.05
CA LEU A 234 -26.58 5.44 24.09
C LEU A 234 -26.43 3.91 24.01
N GLU A 235 -27.48 3.19 23.56
CA GLU A 235 -27.46 1.74 23.39
C GLU A 235 -26.48 1.27 22.32
N GLN A 236 -26.28 2.05 21.26
CA GLN A 236 -25.40 1.70 20.16
C GLN A 236 -23.91 1.82 20.53
N CYS A 237 -23.56 2.81 21.36
CA CYS A 237 -22.20 2.96 21.90
C CYS A 237 -21.86 1.88 22.93
N CYS A 238 -22.79 1.47 23.78
CA CYS A 238 -22.59 0.43 24.76
C CYS A 238 -22.53 -1.00 24.17
N ASN A 239 -23.32 -1.28 23.13
CA ASN A 239 -23.29 -2.58 22.46
C ASN A 239 -21.98 -2.84 21.71
N GLN A 240 -21.35 -1.81 21.17
CA GLN A 240 -20.07 -1.96 20.49
C GLN A 240 -18.92 -2.30 21.46
N LYS A 241 -18.96 -1.81 22.71
CA LYS A 241 -18.04 -2.22 23.78
C LYS A 241 -18.16 -3.72 24.11
N ARG A 242 -19.40 -4.27 24.09
CA ARG A 242 -19.65 -5.69 24.36
C ARG A 242 -19.16 -6.63 23.23
N LEU A 243 -19.13 -6.16 22.00
CA LEU A 243 -18.68 -6.95 20.85
C LEU A 243 -17.15 -7.02 20.74
N LEU A 244 -16.43 -6.00 21.21
CA LEU A 244 -14.96 -5.95 21.22
C LEU A 244 -14.33 -6.76 22.38
N HIS A 245 -15.11 -7.11 23.42
CA HIS A 245 -14.64 -7.87 24.59
C HIS A 245 -15.14 -9.32 24.64
N LYS A 246 -15.78 -9.81 23.58
CA LYS A 246 -16.36 -11.16 23.55
C LYS A 246 -15.63 -12.17 22.65
N ASP A 247 -14.43 -11.83 22.15
CA ASP A 247 -13.58 -12.76 21.41
C ASP A 247 -12.21 -12.90 22.07
#